data_d733d4c422ab0c1af3ded1e9e52cec8f
#
_entry.id   d733d4c422ab0c1af3ded1e9e52cec8f
#
_cell.length_a   1.000
_cell.length_b   1.000
_cell.length_c   1.000
_cell.angle_alpha   90.00
_cell.angle_beta   90.00
_cell.angle_gamma   90.00
#
_symmetry.space_group_name_H-M   'P 1'
#
loop_
_entity.id
_entity.type
_entity.pdbx_description
1 polymer ?
#
loop_
_entity_poly.entity_id
_entity_poly.type
_entity_poly.pdbx_seq_one_letter_code
_entity_poly.pdbx_strand_id
1 'polypeptide(L)'
;PTLRRGLPMSLFVDTSVWYAAADSADASNDRAKEILTAGDPLVTTDHVLVETWTLLRWRIHKGAAEAFWEGIRRGVASMETVGPADLQAAWTMGRDFPDQDFSLVDRTSFAAMERLGLERAASFDSDFAVYRWGPRRDRAFEVLR
;
A
#
# COMPACT_ATOMS: atom_id res chain seq x y z
N PRO A 1 2.76 25.57 1.34
CA PRO A 1 3.71 25.29 0.30
C PRO A 1 3.25 24.32 -0.73
N THR A 2 3.69 24.55 -1.91
CA THR A 2 3.25 23.83 -3.08
C THR A 2 3.64 22.36 -3.06
N LEU A 3 4.79 22.04 -2.49
CA LEU A 3 5.28 20.66 -2.45
C LEU A 3 4.34 19.71 -1.73
N ARG A 4 3.62 20.26 -0.76
CA ARG A 4 2.79 19.43 0.09
C ARG A 4 1.38 19.22 -0.45
N ARG A 5 1.00 19.97 -1.49
CA ARG A 5 -0.36 19.90 -1.99
C ARG A 5 -0.71 18.57 -2.63
N GLY A 6 0.24 17.96 -3.33
CA GLY A 6 0.00 16.68 -3.96
C GLY A 6 0.00 15.52 -2.98
N LEU A 7 0.81 15.61 -1.90
CA LEU A 7 0.96 14.49 -0.97
C LEU A 7 -0.34 14.12 -0.24
N PRO A 8 -1.11 15.09 0.34
CA PRO A 8 -2.36 14.71 0.99
C PRO A 8 -3.40 14.15 0.03
N MET A 9 -3.28 14.48 -1.26
CA MET A 9 -4.18 13.96 -2.30
C MET A 9 -3.71 12.64 -2.85
N SER A 10 -2.48 12.26 -2.59
CA SER A 10 -1.93 11.00 -3.07
C SER A 10 -2.58 9.82 -2.36
N LEU A 11 -2.64 8.71 -3.08
CA LEU A 11 -3.26 7.49 -2.59
C LEU A 11 -2.20 6.41 -2.47
N PHE A 12 -1.99 5.93 -1.26
CA PHE A 12 -1.14 4.75 -1.05
C PHE A 12 -1.90 3.52 -1.50
N VAL A 13 -1.27 2.62 -2.25
CA VAL A 13 -1.94 1.43 -2.78
C VAL A 13 -1.28 0.18 -2.19
N ASP A 14 -2.09 -0.59 -1.47
CA ASP A 14 -1.70 -1.85 -0.86
C ASP A 14 -1.66 -2.99 -1.87
N THR A 15 -0.94 -4.05 -1.54
CA THR A 15 -0.84 -5.28 -2.32
C THR A 15 -2.19 -5.82 -2.75
N SER A 16 -3.19 -5.81 -1.87
CA SER A 16 -4.52 -6.38 -2.17
C SER A 16 -5.18 -5.72 -3.37
N VAL A 17 -4.97 -4.42 -3.55
CA VAL A 17 -5.55 -3.68 -4.68
C VAL A 17 -4.75 -3.92 -5.96
N TRP A 18 -3.41 -3.87 -5.87
CA TRP A 18 -2.56 -4.19 -7.03
C TRP A 18 -2.85 -5.61 -7.54
N TYR A 19 -2.91 -6.57 -6.61
CA TYR A 19 -3.18 -7.96 -6.95
C TYR A 19 -4.53 -8.11 -7.64
N ALA A 20 -5.59 -7.55 -7.06
CA ALA A 20 -6.94 -7.65 -7.62
C ALA A 20 -7.03 -7.03 -9.01
N ALA A 21 -6.31 -5.92 -9.23
CA ALA A 21 -6.30 -5.28 -10.55
C ALA A 21 -5.63 -6.14 -11.62
N ALA A 22 -4.66 -6.97 -11.22
CA ALA A 22 -3.91 -7.83 -12.14
C ALA A 22 -4.56 -9.21 -12.34
N ASP A 23 -5.55 -9.57 -11.54
CA ASP A 23 -6.21 -10.87 -11.60
C ASP A 23 -7.65 -10.70 -12.08
N SER A 24 -7.88 -11.01 -13.35
CA SER A 24 -9.21 -10.84 -13.95
C SER A 24 -10.27 -11.75 -13.32
N ALA A 25 -9.88 -12.79 -12.61
CA ALA A 25 -10.79 -13.69 -11.92
C ALA A 25 -11.10 -13.23 -10.48
N ASP A 26 -10.41 -12.19 -9.99
CA ASP A 26 -10.66 -11.68 -8.65
C ASP A 26 -12.00 -10.95 -8.58
N ALA A 27 -12.77 -11.21 -7.52
CA ALA A 27 -14.08 -10.56 -7.35
C ALA A 27 -13.98 -9.05 -7.26
N SER A 28 -12.84 -8.51 -6.84
CA SER A 28 -12.60 -7.07 -6.71
C SER A 28 -11.85 -6.47 -7.90
N ASN A 29 -11.69 -7.22 -8.99
CA ASN A 29 -10.93 -6.77 -10.16
C ASN A 29 -11.44 -5.43 -10.70
N ASP A 30 -12.75 -5.31 -10.95
CA ASP A 30 -13.34 -4.09 -11.50
C ASP A 30 -13.15 -2.91 -10.55
N ARG A 31 -13.38 -3.13 -9.26
CA ARG A 31 -13.24 -2.07 -8.25
C ARG A 31 -11.79 -1.61 -8.14
N ALA A 32 -10.84 -2.56 -8.18
CA ALA A 32 -9.42 -2.22 -8.13
C ALA A 32 -9.03 -1.34 -9.32
N LYS A 33 -9.46 -1.72 -10.52
CA LYS A 33 -9.19 -0.92 -11.72
C LYS A 33 -9.79 0.47 -11.62
N GLU A 34 -11.00 0.57 -11.10
CA GLU A 34 -11.67 1.85 -10.90
C GLU A 34 -10.86 2.75 -9.97
N ILE A 35 -10.40 2.22 -8.84
CA ILE A 35 -9.57 2.97 -7.89
C ILE A 35 -8.28 3.45 -8.56
N LEU A 36 -7.59 2.56 -9.28
CA LEU A 36 -6.29 2.87 -9.86
C LEU A 36 -6.36 3.86 -11.03
N THR A 37 -7.52 3.99 -11.66
CA THR A 37 -7.70 4.86 -12.83
C THR A 37 -8.50 6.12 -12.53
N ALA A 38 -8.79 6.38 -11.27
CA ALA A 38 -9.59 7.55 -10.86
C ALA A 38 -8.85 8.89 -10.99
N GLY A 39 -7.53 8.86 -11.18
CA GLY A 39 -6.75 10.08 -11.41
C GLY A 39 -5.92 10.54 -10.24
N ASP A 40 -6.00 9.90 -9.09
CA ASP A 40 -5.14 10.23 -7.94
C ASP A 40 -3.68 9.87 -8.24
N PRO A 41 -2.72 10.67 -7.78
CA PRO A 41 -1.33 10.25 -7.79
C PRO A 41 -1.18 9.03 -6.87
N LEU A 42 -0.58 7.95 -7.39
CA LEU A 42 -0.46 6.70 -6.66
C LEU A 42 0.94 6.56 -6.05
N VAL A 43 1.00 6.02 -4.84
CA VAL A 43 2.24 5.77 -4.11
C VAL A 43 2.25 4.33 -3.62
N THR A 44 3.39 3.70 -3.67
CA THR A 44 3.60 2.36 -3.12
C THR A 44 5.02 2.25 -2.55
N THR A 45 5.37 1.10 -2.01
CA THR A 45 6.73 0.85 -1.53
C THR A 45 7.37 -0.33 -2.27
N ASP A 46 8.69 -0.44 -2.14
CA ASP A 46 9.41 -1.60 -2.66
C ASP A 46 8.98 -2.90 -1.96
N HIS A 47 8.59 -2.85 -0.70
CA HIS A 47 8.07 -4.03 0.00
C HIS A 47 6.75 -4.49 -0.62
N VAL A 48 5.85 -3.57 -0.92
CA VAL A 48 4.58 -3.88 -1.60
C VAL A 48 4.85 -4.43 -2.99
N LEU A 49 5.81 -3.84 -3.71
CA LEU A 49 6.20 -4.34 -5.03
C LEU A 49 6.62 -5.80 -4.97
N VAL A 50 7.51 -6.14 -4.05
CA VAL A 50 8.03 -7.51 -3.93
C VAL A 50 6.91 -8.47 -3.52
N GLU A 51 6.09 -8.09 -2.56
CA GLU A 51 4.98 -8.93 -2.12
C GLU A 51 3.97 -9.18 -3.26
N THR A 52 3.59 -8.14 -3.97
CA THR A 52 2.64 -8.25 -5.08
C THR A 52 3.21 -9.11 -6.20
N TRP A 53 4.46 -8.86 -6.58
CA TRP A 53 5.14 -9.65 -7.61
C TRP A 53 5.15 -11.12 -7.26
N THR A 54 5.50 -11.42 -6.01
CA THR A 54 5.59 -12.80 -5.52
C THR A 54 4.23 -13.50 -5.55
N LEU A 55 3.18 -12.82 -5.09
CA LEU A 55 1.82 -13.38 -5.13
C LEU A 55 1.35 -13.61 -6.55
N LEU A 56 1.56 -12.66 -7.45
CA LEU A 56 1.17 -12.80 -8.85
C LEU A 56 1.91 -13.97 -9.50
N ARG A 57 3.21 -14.09 -9.24
CA ARG A 57 4.05 -15.16 -9.78
C ARG A 57 3.50 -16.53 -9.38
N TRP A 58 3.13 -16.68 -8.12
CA TRP A 58 2.71 -17.98 -7.60
C TRP A 58 1.24 -18.30 -7.85
N ARG A 59 0.36 -17.30 -7.80
CA ARG A 59 -1.07 -17.53 -7.93
C ARG A 59 -1.56 -17.47 -9.37
N ILE A 60 -0.86 -16.76 -10.24
CA ILE A 60 -1.24 -16.67 -11.64
C ILE A 60 -0.11 -17.22 -12.50
N HIS A 61 0.86 -16.38 -12.86
CA HIS A 61 2.05 -16.78 -13.60
C HIS A 61 3.05 -15.64 -13.65
N LYS A 62 4.28 -15.95 -14.12
CA LYS A 62 5.36 -14.98 -14.20
C LYS A 62 5.00 -13.77 -15.07
N GLY A 63 4.30 -13.99 -16.18
CA GLY A 63 3.92 -12.89 -17.08
C GLY A 63 3.10 -11.81 -16.39
N ALA A 64 2.16 -12.21 -15.53
CA ALA A 64 1.36 -11.25 -14.77
C ALA A 64 2.23 -10.45 -13.80
N ALA A 65 3.16 -11.11 -13.12
CA ALA A 65 4.06 -10.47 -12.17
C ALA A 65 4.96 -9.45 -12.88
N GLU A 66 5.53 -9.83 -14.03
CA GLU A 66 6.41 -8.94 -14.79
C GLU A 66 5.65 -7.75 -15.38
N ALA A 67 4.42 -7.96 -15.85
CA ALA A 67 3.60 -6.89 -16.38
C ALA A 67 3.28 -5.85 -15.29
N PHE A 68 2.96 -6.31 -14.08
CA PHE A 68 2.76 -5.42 -12.94
C PHE A 68 4.01 -4.60 -12.65
N TRP A 69 5.17 -5.26 -12.55
CA TRP A 69 6.42 -4.58 -12.27
C TRP A 69 6.76 -3.55 -13.35
N GLU A 70 6.57 -3.91 -14.61
CA GLU A 70 6.82 -2.99 -15.71
C GLU A 70 5.93 -1.74 -15.62
N GLY A 71 4.67 -1.89 -15.23
CA GLY A 71 3.79 -0.75 -14.98
C GLY A 71 4.35 0.21 -13.93
N ILE A 72 4.83 -0.34 -12.82
CA ILE A 72 5.46 0.47 -11.77
C ILE A 72 6.72 1.17 -12.31
N ARG A 73 7.57 0.45 -13.05
CA ARG A 73 8.78 1.02 -13.65
C ARG A 73 8.48 2.18 -14.59
N ARG A 74 7.32 2.13 -15.25
CA ARG A 74 6.89 3.18 -16.18
C ARG A 74 6.21 4.36 -15.49
N GLY A 75 6.06 4.30 -14.19
CA GLY A 75 5.54 5.44 -13.43
C GLY A 75 4.05 5.40 -13.12
N VAL A 76 3.42 4.22 -13.16
CA VAL A 76 2.02 4.08 -12.72
C VAL A 76 1.86 4.56 -11.28
N ALA A 77 2.88 4.36 -10.46
CA ALA A 77 2.93 4.85 -9.09
C ALA A 77 4.35 5.32 -8.75
N SER A 78 4.45 6.26 -7.83
CA SER A 78 5.74 6.60 -7.21
C SER A 78 6.10 5.50 -6.23
N MET A 79 7.32 4.99 -6.29
CA MET A 79 7.78 3.95 -5.38
C MET A 79 8.72 4.54 -4.34
N GLU A 80 8.34 4.36 -3.06
CA GLU A 80 9.16 4.77 -1.92
C GLU A 80 9.95 3.58 -1.40
N THR A 81 11.21 3.81 -1.07
CA THR A 81 12.03 2.75 -0.49
C THR A 81 11.81 2.67 1.01
N VAL A 82 11.53 1.48 1.50
CA VAL A 82 11.48 1.22 2.95
C VAL A 82 12.90 1.30 3.49
N GLY A 83 13.12 2.20 4.44
CA GLY A 83 14.42 2.40 5.04
C GLY A 83 14.50 1.92 6.49
N PRO A 84 15.67 2.08 7.12
CA PRO A 84 15.86 1.64 8.52
C PRO A 84 14.87 2.26 9.51
N ALA A 85 14.51 3.52 9.32
CA ALA A 85 13.56 4.17 10.21
C ALA A 85 12.17 3.56 10.09
N ASP A 86 11.75 3.18 8.88
CA ASP A 86 10.46 2.51 8.67
C ASP A 86 10.46 1.13 9.31
N LEU A 87 11.57 0.41 9.20
CA LEU A 87 11.70 -0.91 9.83
C LEU A 87 11.65 -0.80 11.36
N GLN A 88 12.29 0.22 11.92
CA GLN A 88 12.23 0.45 13.36
C GLN A 88 10.81 0.78 13.80
N ALA A 89 10.12 1.63 13.06
CA ALA A 89 8.72 1.95 13.35
C ALA A 89 7.84 0.71 13.26
N ALA A 90 8.07 -0.13 12.27
CA ALA A 90 7.32 -1.38 12.09
C ALA A 90 7.53 -2.34 13.27
N TRP A 91 8.75 -2.43 13.78
CA TRP A 91 9.04 -3.23 14.98
C TRP A 91 8.22 -2.73 16.17
N THR A 92 8.22 -1.41 16.39
CA THR A 92 7.48 -0.79 17.50
C THR A 92 5.98 -1.05 17.36
N MET A 93 5.44 -0.99 16.16
CA MET A 93 4.02 -1.30 15.90
C MET A 93 3.65 -2.70 16.37
N GLY A 94 4.52 -3.67 16.14
CA GLY A 94 4.27 -5.04 16.59
C GLY A 94 4.14 -5.14 18.10
N ARG A 95 4.83 -4.27 18.83
CA ARG A 95 4.74 -4.21 20.30
C ARG A 95 3.53 -3.41 20.77
N ASP A 96 3.19 -2.33 20.06
CA ASP A 96 2.09 -1.45 20.43
C ASP A 96 0.72 -2.06 20.13
N PHE A 97 0.65 -2.99 19.20
CA PHE A 97 -0.59 -3.64 18.80
C PHE A 97 -0.48 -5.16 18.95
N PRO A 98 -0.30 -5.66 20.20
CA PRO A 98 -0.03 -7.08 20.41
C PRO A 98 -1.19 -7.99 20.01
N ASP A 99 -2.41 -7.46 19.93
CA ASP A 99 -3.60 -8.23 19.55
C ASP A 99 -3.87 -8.24 18.05
N GLN A 100 -3.01 -7.56 17.26
CA GLN A 100 -3.17 -7.48 15.81
C GLN A 100 -2.10 -8.30 15.12
N ASP A 101 -2.50 -8.98 14.04
CA ASP A 101 -1.58 -9.76 13.23
C ASP A 101 -1.21 -9.00 11.96
N PHE A 102 -0.75 -7.76 12.11
CA PHE A 102 -0.26 -6.99 10.96
C PHE A 102 0.98 -7.64 10.40
N SER A 103 1.00 -7.88 9.09
CA SER A 103 2.21 -8.40 8.43
C SER A 103 3.32 -7.34 8.47
N LEU A 104 4.55 -7.78 8.20
CA LEU A 104 5.66 -6.84 8.13
C LEU A 104 5.44 -5.81 7.01
N VAL A 105 4.89 -6.24 5.88
CA VAL A 105 4.60 -5.32 4.77
C VAL A 105 3.53 -4.32 5.15
N ASP A 106 2.49 -4.73 5.88
CA ASP A 106 1.49 -3.81 6.41
C ASP A 106 2.14 -2.76 7.29
N ARG A 107 2.97 -3.20 8.23
CA ARG A 107 3.63 -2.29 9.18
C ARG A 107 4.56 -1.30 8.49
N THR A 108 5.35 -1.76 7.52
CA THR A 108 6.23 -0.85 6.77
C THR A 108 5.44 0.08 5.86
N SER A 109 4.27 -0.36 5.37
CA SER A 109 3.37 0.52 4.64
C SER A 109 2.82 1.62 5.55
N PHE A 110 2.35 1.27 6.75
CA PHE A 110 1.88 2.27 7.72
C PHE A 110 2.99 3.26 8.07
N ALA A 111 4.20 2.78 8.30
CA ALA A 111 5.34 3.62 8.62
C ALA A 111 5.66 4.59 7.48
N ALA A 112 5.66 4.10 6.24
CA ALA A 112 5.92 4.94 5.08
C ALA A 112 4.84 6.00 4.91
N MET A 113 3.56 5.62 5.10
CA MET A 113 2.47 6.58 5.03
C MET A 113 2.61 7.69 6.07
N GLU A 114 2.92 7.33 7.32
CA GLU A 114 3.12 8.34 8.36
C GLU A 114 4.29 9.26 8.04
N ARG A 115 5.41 8.70 7.59
CA ARG A 115 6.60 9.48 7.21
C ARG A 115 6.31 10.47 6.08
N LEU A 116 5.51 10.05 5.12
CA LEU A 116 5.19 10.85 3.93
C LEU A 116 3.99 11.78 4.14
N GLY A 117 3.30 11.68 5.27
CA GLY A 117 2.11 12.47 5.52
C GLY A 117 0.89 12.03 4.70
N LEU A 118 0.85 10.77 4.28
CA LEU A 118 -0.28 10.24 3.52
C LEU A 118 -1.35 9.73 4.48
N GLU A 119 -2.59 10.16 4.24
CA GLU A 119 -3.72 9.77 5.08
C GLU A 119 -4.75 8.92 4.35
N ARG A 120 -4.54 8.67 3.06
CA ARG A 120 -5.46 7.90 2.22
C ARG A 120 -4.77 6.65 1.69
N ALA A 121 -5.45 5.52 1.81
CA ALA A 121 -4.94 4.25 1.29
C ALA A 121 -6.04 3.50 0.56
N ALA A 122 -5.66 2.77 -0.48
CA ALA A 122 -6.54 1.80 -1.12
C ALA A 122 -6.12 0.42 -0.63
N SER A 123 -7.04 -0.30 -0.02
CA SER A 123 -6.79 -1.66 0.48
C SER A 123 -8.11 -2.41 0.64
N PHE A 124 -8.11 -3.66 0.23
CA PHE A 124 -9.24 -4.58 0.48
C PHE A 124 -9.02 -5.38 1.75
N ASP A 125 -7.85 -5.22 2.37
CA ASP A 125 -7.52 -5.84 3.63
C ASP A 125 -8.02 -4.94 4.76
N SER A 126 -8.59 -5.54 5.81
CA SER A 126 -9.14 -4.79 6.94
C SER A 126 -8.05 -4.10 7.78
N ASP A 127 -6.80 -4.50 7.67
CA ASP A 127 -5.73 -4.02 8.55
C ASP A 127 -5.50 -2.50 8.43
N PHE A 128 -5.63 -1.94 7.23
CA PHE A 128 -5.50 -0.49 7.03
C PHE A 128 -6.61 0.29 7.73
N ALA A 129 -7.79 -0.30 7.85
CA ALA A 129 -8.90 0.32 8.56
C ALA A 129 -8.79 0.16 10.08
N VAL A 130 -8.11 -0.88 10.54
CA VAL A 130 -7.92 -1.16 11.98
C VAL A 130 -6.78 -0.34 12.58
N TYR A 131 -5.68 -0.17 11.83
CA TYR A 131 -4.51 0.55 12.32
C TYR A 131 -4.85 1.99 12.70
N ARG A 132 -4.22 2.47 13.76
CA ARG A 132 -4.33 3.87 14.18
C ARG A 132 -2.94 4.48 14.24
N TRP A 133 -2.80 5.69 13.68
CA TRP A 133 -1.53 6.39 13.61
C TRP A 133 -1.52 7.61 14.51
N GLY A 134 -0.38 8.28 14.56
CA GLY A 134 -0.17 9.46 15.35
C GLY A 134 0.37 9.16 16.74
N PRO A 135 0.77 10.21 17.50
CA PRO A 135 1.41 10.04 18.80
C PRO A 135 0.54 9.30 19.83
N ARG A 136 -0.77 9.45 19.70
CA ARG A 136 -1.75 8.83 20.62
C ARG A 136 -2.41 7.60 20.05
N ARG A 137 -2.00 7.16 18.86
CA ARG A 137 -2.60 6.02 18.18
C ARG A 137 -4.12 6.16 18.08
N ASP A 138 -4.60 7.35 17.73
CA ASP A 138 -6.04 7.63 17.67
C ASP A 138 -6.51 8.13 16.31
N ARG A 139 -5.63 8.21 15.30
CA ARG A 139 -5.99 8.69 13.97
C ARG A 139 -6.10 7.52 13.00
N ALA A 140 -7.15 7.54 12.18
CA ALA A 140 -7.39 6.50 11.18
C ALA A 140 -7.05 7.01 9.79
N PHE A 141 -6.55 6.10 8.92
CA PHE A 141 -6.45 6.41 7.50
C PHE A 141 -7.84 6.41 6.87
N GLU A 142 -8.03 7.20 5.84
CA GLU A 142 -9.18 7.08 4.95
C GLU A 142 -8.89 5.92 3.99
N VAL A 143 -9.70 4.87 4.04
CA VAL A 143 -9.45 3.67 3.26
C VAL A 143 -10.48 3.55 2.14
N LEU A 144 -9.98 3.51 0.90
CA LEU A 144 -10.79 3.22 -0.29
C LEU A 144 -10.82 1.71 -0.49
N ARG A 145 -12.02 1.17 -0.72
CA ARG A 145 -12.20 -0.25 -0.98
C ARG A 145 -13.45 -0.53 -1.82
#